data_b297f4f80da7d0cf6e56d695b79955fe
#
_entry.id   b297f4f80da7d0cf6e56d695b79955fe
#
_cell.length_a   1.000
_cell.length_b   1.000
_cell.length_c   1.000
_cell.angle_alpha   90.00
_cell.angle_beta   90.00
_cell.angle_gamma   90.00
#
_symmetry.space_group_name_H-M   'P 1'
#
loop_
_entity.id
_entity.type
_entity.pdbx_description
1 polymer ?
#
loop_
_entity_poly.entity_id
_entity_poly.type
_entity_poly.pdbx_seq_one_letter_code
_entity_poly.pdbx_strand_id
1 'polypeptide(L)'
;MKHWLVLDLEATTDEGGWPLELMEIIEIGAVMVDAAGQELDRYQSFVQPRRLPLLTPFCRDLTHISQADVDGAGPLESTWPTFEAWLGAYETTLAGWCSWGDFDRRLLERAWREYDLHTHLARVPHRNLKQAFAKARGLARPLGLTAALESAGLAFTGVLHRAETDARNTAKLIPASLPALAR
;
A
#
# COMPACT_ATOMS: atom_id res chain seq x y z
N MET A 1 -3.64 21.15 -8.58
CA MET A 1 -4.30 20.55 -7.40
C MET A 1 -3.32 19.61 -6.71
N LYS A 2 -3.45 19.38 -5.39
CA LYS A 2 -2.60 18.44 -4.68
C LYS A 2 -3.24 17.04 -4.74
N HIS A 3 -2.42 16.02 -4.97
CA HIS A 3 -2.82 14.62 -5.05
C HIS A 3 -2.25 13.84 -3.86
N TRP A 4 -2.89 12.73 -3.54
CA TRP A 4 -2.46 11.78 -2.52
C TRP A 4 -2.23 10.43 -3.16
N LEU A 5 -1.08 9.85 -2.88
CA LEU A 5 -0.83 8.46 -3.21
C LEU A 5 -1.32 7.60 -2.04
N VAL A 6 -2.11 6.59 -2.32
CA VAL A 6 -2.41 5.51 -1.38
C VAL A 6 -1.73 4.25 -1.88
N LEU A 7 -0.91 3.64 -1.02
CA LEU A 7 -0.12 2.47 -1.35
C LEU A 7 -0.39 1.36 -0.34
N ASP A 8 -0.49 0.16 -0.84
CA ASP A 8 -0.61 -1.08 -0.08
C ASP A 8 0.32 -2.13 -0.68
N LEU A 9 0.80 -3.06 0.14
CA LEU A 9 1.74 -4.09 -0.25
C LEU A 9 1.27 -5.45 0.24
N GLU A 10 1.38 -6.46 -0.60
CA GLU A 10 1.37 -7.84 -0.13
C GLU A 10 2.80 -8.34 0.02
N ALA A 11 3.00 -9.21 0.99
CA ALA A 11 4.32 -9.74 1.32
C ALA A 11 4.29 -11.23 1.61
N THR A 12 5.43 -11.88 1.42
CA THR A 12 5.61 -13.28 1.82
C THR A 12 5.35 -13.43 3.32
N THR A 13 4.59 -14.46 3.70
CA THR A 13 4.24 -14.73 5.09
C THR A 13 3.89 -16.20 5.29
N ASP A 14 3.64 -16.61 6.55
CA ASP A 14 3.13 -17.92 6.90
C ASP A 14 2.17 -17.81 8.08
N GLU A 15 1.57 -18.90 8.47
CA GLU A 15 0.68 -18.98 9.63
C GLU A 15 1.37 -18.45 10.89
N GLY A 16 0.68 -17.55 11.61
CA GLY A 16 1.27 -16.85 12.76
C GLY A 16 2.09 -15.61 12.41
N GLY A 17 2.34 -15.33 11.13
CA GLY A 17 3.10 -14.18 10.64
C GLY A 17 4.61 -14.38 10.71
N TRP A 18 5.34 -13.70 9.83
CA TRP A 18 6.80 -13.64 9.88
C TRP A 18 7.29 -12.31 10.45
N PRO A 19 8.51 -12.28 11.04
CA PRO A 19 9.19 -11.02 11.30
C PRO A 19 9.36 -10.22 10.02
N LEU A 20 9.21 -8.90 10.11
CA LEU A 20 9.30 -8.00 8.96
C LEU A 20 10.59 -8.21 8.14
N GLU A 21 11.68 -8.56 8.83
CA GLU A 21 13.00 -8.79 8.25
C GLU A 21 13.05 -9.98 7.29
N LEU A 22 12.14 -10.92 7.42
CA LEU A 22 12.03 -12.10 6.56
C LEU A 22 11.04 -11.91 5.41
N MET A 23 10.12 -10.97 5.54
CA MET A 23 9.10 -10.72 4.53
C MET A 23 9.70 -10.09 3.28
N GLU A 24 9.19 -10.45 2.12
CA GLU A 24 9.53 -9.84 0.82
C GLU A 24 8.24 -9.39 0.14
N ILE A 25 8.31 -8.24 -0.53
CA ILE A 25 7.18 -7.70 -1.29
C ILE A 25 6.87 -8.65 -2.44
N ILE A 26 5.60 -9.00 -2.62
CA ILE A 26 5.10 -9.86 -3.71
C ILE A 26 4.03 -9.17 -4.58
N GLU A 27 3.41 -8.10 -4.08
CA GLU A 27 2.55 -7.23 -4.88
C GLU A 27 2.69 -5.79 -4.41
N ILE A 28 2.73 -4.86 -5.36
CA ILE A 28 2.65 -3.41 -5.14
C ILE A 28 1.32 -2.96 -5.71
N GLY A 29 0.46 -2.38 -4.87
CA GLY A 29 -0.79 -1.74 -5.26
C GLY A 29 -0.78 -0.27 -4.90
N ALA A 30 -1.12 0.60 -5.83
CA ALA A 30 -1.14 2.03 -5.57
C ALA A 30 -2.26 2.72 -6.33
N VAL A 31 -2.81 3.75 -5.71
CA VAL A 31 -3.88 4.57 -6.28
C VAL A 31 -3.55 6.04 -6.07
N MET A 32 -3.60 6.82 -7.13
CA MET A 32 -3.51 8.27 -7.06
C MET A 32 -4.91 8.86 -6.96
N VAL A 33 -5.13 9.69 -5.95
CA VAL A 33 -6.42 10.35 -5.74
C VAL A 33 -6.28 11.85 -5.54
N ASP A 34 -7.34 12.58 -5.84
CA ASP A 34 -7.46 13.98 -5.46
C ASP A 34 -7.91 14.14 -3.99
N ALA A 35 -8.05 15.39 -3.55
CA ALA A 35 -8.52 15.69 -2.19
C ALA A 35 -9.98 15.27 -1.94
N ALA A 36 -10.80 15.09 -2.97
CA ALA A 36 -12.16 14.57 -2.87
C ALA A 36 -12.20 13.03 -2.81
N GLY A 37 -11.04 12.36 -2.90
CA GLY A 37 -10.94 10.90 -2.92
C GLY A 37 -11.31 10.29 -4.27
N GLN A 38 -11.38 11.12 -5.33
CA GLN A 38 -11.62 10.62 -6.67
C GLN A 38 -10.34 9.96 -7.20
N GLU A 39 -10.47 8.73 -7.66
CA GLU A 39 -9.39 7.99 -8.32
C GLU A 39 -9.01 8.69 -9.63
N LEU A 40 -7.73 9.01 -9.77
CA LEU A 40 -7.15 9.63 -10.97
C LEU A 40 -6.38 8.60 -11.80
N ASP A 41 -5.68 7.71 -11.12
CA ASP A 41 -4.84 6.68 -11.74
C ASP A 41 -4.53 5.58 -10.74
N ARG A 42 -4.04 4.44 -11.23
CA ARG A 42 -3.66 3.30 -10.40
C ARG A 42 -2.50 2.54 -11.00
N TYR A 43 -1.79 1.86 -10.11
CA TYR A 43 -0.69 0.97 -10.45
C TYR A 43 -0.84 -0.36 -9.71
N GLN A 44 -0.51 -1.44 -10.39
CA GLN A 44 -0.41 -2.77 -9.80
C GLN A 44 0.73 -3.52 -10.47
N SER A 45 1.56 -4.20 -9.68
CA SER A 45 2.56 -5.12 -10.21
C SER A 45 2.86 -6.21 -9.20
N PHE A 46 3.01 -7.45 -9.68
CA PHE A 46 3.59 -8.51 -8.89
C PHE A 46 5.11 -8.36 -8.82
N VAL A 47 5.68 -8.95 -7.78
CA VAL A 47 7.13 -8.95 -7.54
C VAL A 47 7.58 -10.35 -7.20
N GLN A 48 8.64 -10.82 -7.85
CA GLN A 48 9.23 -12.12 -7.54
C GLN A 48 10.08 -12.03 -6.26
N PRO A 49 9.74 -12.76 -5.18
CA PRO A 49 10.57 -12.83 -4.00
C PRO A 49 11.85 -13.63 -4.29
N ARG A 50 12.99 -13.20 -3.73
CA ARG A 50 14.30 -13.81 -4.03
C ARG A 50 14.79 -14.78 -2.99
N ARG A 51 14.61 -14.46 -1.70
CA ARG A 51 15.13 -15.27 -0.59
C ARG A 51 14.28 -16.50 -0.33
N LEU A 52 12.95 -16.32 -0.43
CA LEU A 52 11.96 -17.36 -0.23
C LEU A 52 11.01 -17.37 -1.45
N PRO A 53 11.47 -17.90 -2.60
CA PRO A 53 10.76 -17.79 -3.86
C PRO A 53 9.45 -18.59 -3.90
N LEU A 54 9.30 -19.61 -3.06
CA LEU A 54 8.05 -20.39 -2.97
C LEU A 54 7.12 -19.78 -1.94
N LEU A 55 5.95 -19.33 -2.38
CA LEU A 55 4.91 -18.84 -1.50
C LEU A 55 4.36 -19.99 -0.65
N THR A 56 4.22 -19.78 0.65
CA THR A 56 3.55 -20.76 1.52
C THR A 56 2.09 -20.95 1.13
N PRO A 57 1.47 -22.10 1.44
CA PRO A 57 0.03 -22.27 1.23
C PRO A 57 -0.77 -21.15 1.90
N PHE A 58 -0.41 -20.79 3.15
CA PHE A 58 -1.06 -19.71 3.90
C PHE A 58 -0.96 -18.38 3.16
N CYS A 59 0.24 -18.00 2.65
CA CYS A 59 0.42 -16.76 1.91
C CYS A 59 -0.49 -16.69 0.68
N ARG A 60 -0.56 -17.78 -0.10
CA ARG A 60 -1.42 -17.86 -1.29
C ARG A 60 -2.91 -17.78 -0.94
N ASP A 61 -3.33 -18.46 0.11
CA ASP A 61 -4.73 -18.45 0.55
C ASP A 61 -5.13 -17.07 1.10
N LEU A 62 -4.22 -16.40 1.80
CA LEU A 62 -4.45 -15.07 2.36
C LEU A 62 -4.52 -14.00 1.28
N THR A 63 -3.51 -13.96 0.39
CA THR A 63 -3.35 -12.88 -0.58
C THR A 63 -4.05 -13.14 -1.91
N HIS A 64 -4.48 -14.38 -2.14
CA HIS A 64 -5.00 -14.85 -3.45
C HIS A 64 -4.00 -14.65 -4.61
N ILE A 65 -2.69 -14.57 -4.30
CA ILE A 65 -1.61 -14.50 -5.27
C ILE A 65 -1.10 -15.92 -5.53
N SER A 66 -1.12 -16.34 -6.77
CA SER A 66 -0.62 -17.67 -7.15
C SER A 66 0.91 -17.67 -7.27
N GLN A 67 1.52 -18.86 -7.19
CA GLN A 67 2.94 -19.02 -7.47
C GLN A 67 3.29 -18.53 -8.89
N ALA A 68 2.42 -18.80 -9.86
CA ALA A 68 2.65 -18.39 -11.25
C ALA A 68 2.67 -16.85 -11.43
N ASP A 69 1.91 -16.10 -10.62
CA ASP A 69 1.91 -14.63 -10.66
C ASP A 69 3.29 -14.08 -10.28
N VAL A 70 3.90 -14.61 -9.23
CA VAL A 70 5.23 -14.16 -8.78
C VAL A 70 6.36 -14.75 -9.63
N ASP A 71 6.23 -15.97 -10.12
CA ASP A 71 7.22 -16.59 -11.01
C ASP A 71 7.30 -15.86 -12.36
N GLY A 72 6.19 -15.30 -12.83
CA GLY A 72 6.11 -14.51 -14.05
C GLY A 72 6.55 -13.05 -13.87
N ALA A 73 6.76 -12.60 -12.64
CA ALA A 73 7.16 -11.23 -12.33
C ALA A 73 8.68 -11.06 -12.31
N GLY A 74 9.13 -9.82 -12.41
CA GLY A 74 10.52 -9.45 -12.14
C GLY A 74 10.78 -9.29 -10.63
N PRO A 75 12.05 -9.36 -10.21
CA PRO A 75 12.42 -9.01 -8.84
C PRO A 75 12.21 -7.52 -8.57
N LEU A 76 12.22 -7.14 -7.28
CA LEU A 76 11.89 -5.78 -6.86
C LEU A 76 12.76 -4.72 -7.55
N GLU A 77 14.04 -4.98 -7.77
CA GLU A 77 14.98 -4.05 -8.39
C GLU A 77 14.65 -3.74 -9.85
N SER A 78 13.93 -4.63 -10.54
CA SER A 78 13.44 -4.38 -11.90
C SER A 78 12.00 -3.86 -11.93
N THR A 79 11.20 -4.18 -10.92
CA THR A 79 9.79 -3.77 -10.82
C THR A 79 9.66 -2.36 -10.26
N TRP A 80 10.47 -2.00 -9.25
CA TRP A 80 10.42 -0.69 -8.62
C TRP A 80 10.62 0.49 -9.58
N PRO A 81 11.57 0.45 -10.54
CA PRO A 81 11.70 1.51 -11.54
C PRO A 81 10.45 1.76 -12.38
N THR A 82 9.62 0.74 -12.64
CA THR A 82 8.36 0.93 -13.37
C THR A 82 7.32 1.66 -12.53
N PHE A 83 7.27 1.37 -11.22
CA PHE A 83 6.46 2.13 -10.27
C PHE A 83 6.91 3.59 -10.18
N GLU A 84 8.22 3.83 -10.07
CA GLU A 84 8.79 5.19 -10.02
C GLU A 84 8.53 5.98 -11.31
N ALA A 85 8.57 5.33 -12.48
CA ALA A 85 8.24 5.97 -13.73
C ALA A 85 6.76 6.40 -13.78
N TRP A 86 5.85 5.55 -13.29
CA TRP A 86 4.43 5.89 -13.15
C TRP A 86 4.22 7.04 -12.15
N LEU A 87 4.87 6.98 -11.00
CA LEU A 87 4.79 8.01 -9.95
C LEU A 87 5.33 9.36 -10.43
N GLY A 88 6.33 9.37 -11.30
CA GLY A 88 6.97 10.57 -11.85
C GLY A 88 5.98 11.51 -12.54
N ALA A 89 4.89 10.99 -13.11
CA ALA A 89 3.84 11.82 -13.69
C ALA A 89 3.14 12.74 -12.66
N TYR A 90 3.27 12.44 -11.38
CA TYR A 90 2.59 13.14 -10.27
C TYR A 90 3.55 13.88 -9.33
N GLU A 91 4.86 13.82 -9.55
CA GLU A 91 5.90 14.31 -8.63
C GLU A 91 5.63 15.75 -8.16
N THR A 92 5.26 16.66 -9.08
CA THR A 92 5.04 18.08 -8.76
C THR A 92 3.73 18.36 -8.03
N THR A 93 2.80 17.43 -8.02
CA THR A 93 1.46 17.60 -7.43
C THR A 93 1.25 16.74 -6.18
N LEU A 94 2.15 15.81 -5.90
CA LEU A 94 2.05 14.89 -4.79
C LEU A 94 2.19 15.61 -3.44
N ALA A 95 1.13 15.58 -2.63
CA ALA A 95 1.09 16.19 -1.30
C ALA A 95 1.65 15.29 -0.20
N GLY A 96 1.54 14.00 -0.40
CA GLY A 96 1.96 12.96 0.53
C GLY A 96 1.56 11.59 0.03
N TRP A 97 2.07 10.56 0.68
CA TRP A 97 1.61 9.20 0.46
C TRP A 97 1.11 8.56 1.75
N CYS A 98 0.15 7.66 1.62
CA CYS A 98 -0.57 7.04 2.72
C CYS A 98 -0.55 5.52 2.60
N SER A 99 -0.59 4.83 3.74
CA SER A 99 -0.95 3.42 3.85
C SER A 99 -1.90 3.20 5.02
N TRP A 100 -2.58 2.03 5.07
CA TRP A 100 -3.49 1.71 6.17
C TRP A 100 -2.73 1.18 7.39
N GLY A 101 -1.90 2.01 7.99
CA GLY A 101 -1.00 1.70 9.09
C GLY A 101 0.44 2.06 8.76
N ASP A 102 1.39 1.42 9.47
CA ASP A 102 2.83 1.67 9.27
C ASP A 102 3.57 0.45 8.68
N PHE A 103 2.87 -0.65 8.43
CA PHE A 103 3.49 -1.87 7.93
C PHE A 103 4.15 -1.64 6.57
N ASP A 104 3.38 -1.15 5.61
CA ASP A 104 3.84 -0.91 4.23
C ASP A 104 5.03 0.04 4.20
N ARG A 105 4.94 1.16 4.95
CA ARG A 105 6.05 2.12 5.08
C ARG A 105 7.32 1.44 5.58
N ARG A 106 7.22 0.66 6.66
CA ARG A 106 8.38 -0.03 7.26
C ARG A 106 8.99 -1.06 6.32
N LEU A 107 8.13 -1.80 5.60
CA LEU A 107 8.56 -2.79 4.62
C LEU A 107 9.26 -2.13 3.44
N LEU A 108 8.71 -1.04 2.90
CA LEU A 108 9.34 -0.26 1.83
C LEU A 108 10.66 0.37 2.25
N GLU A 109 10.71 1.05 3.40
CA GLU A 109 11.94 1.69 3.90
C GLU A 109 13.07 0.67 4.09
N ARG A 110 12.72 -0.56 4.49
CA ARG A 110 13.69 -1.65 4.54
C ARG A 110 14.12 -2.08 3.14
N ALA A 111 13.18 -2.31 2.23
CA ALA A 111 13.46 -2.74 0.87
C ALA A 111 14.33 -1.70 0.13
N TRP A 112 14.05 -0.40 0.28
CA TRP A 112 14.86 0.65 -0.32
C TRP A 112 16.33 0.59 0.13
N ARG A 113 16.58 0.31 1.41
CA ARG A 113 17.94 0.16 1.93
C ARG A 113 18.60 -1.15 1.52
N GLU A 114 17.83 -2.25 1.53
CA GLU A 114 18.34 -3.60 1.22
C GLU A 114 18.78 -3.73 -0.24
N TYR A 115 17.99 -3.11 -1.15
CA TYR A 115 18.20 -3.21 -2.59
C TYR A 115 18.76 -1.92 -3.22
N ASP A 116 19.19 -0.96 -2.40
CA ASP A 116 19.71 0.36 -2.84
C ASP A 116 18.78 1.05 -3.87
N LEU A 117 17.47 1.05 -3.61
CA LEU A 117 16.49 1.59 -4.52
C LEU A 117 16.35 3.11 -4.38
N HIS A 118 16.48 3.82 -5.47
CA HIS A 118 16.14 5.23 -5.53
C HIS A 118 14.60 5.40 -5.57
N THR A 119 14.09 6.36 -4.78
CA THR A 119 12.66 6.62 -4.71
C THR A 119 12.32 8.08 -4.45
N HIS A 120 11.35 8.60 -5.19
CA HIS A 120 10.75 9.91 -4.92
C HIS A 120 10.00 9.91 -3.58
N LEU A 121 9.44 8.78 -3.15
CA LEU A 121 8.68 8.67 -1.90
C LEU A 121 9.52 8.98 -0.66
N ALA A 122 10.84 8.78 -0.69
CA ALA A 122 11.71 9.14 0.42
C ALA A 122 11.71 10.63 0.75
N ARG A 123 11.32 11.48 -0.21
CA ARG A 123 11.25 12.95 -0.07
C ARG A 123 9.83 13.45 0.20
N VAL A 124 8.84 12.58 0.16
CA VAL A 124 7.43 12.90 0.31
C VAL A 124 6.93 12.37 1.67
N PRO A 125 6.23 13.18 2.47
CA PRO A 125 5.80 12.74 3.79
C PRO A 125 4.82 11.57 3.71
N HIS A 126 5.13 10.51 4.47
CA HIS A 126 4.17 9.43 4.72
C HIS A 126 3.14 9.86 5.76
N ARG A 127 1.90 9.43 5.57
CA ARG A 127 0.79 9.58 6.50
C ARG A 127 0.14 8.23 6.80
N ASN A 128 0.15 7.83 8.06
CA ASN A 128 -0.60 6.67 8.54
C ASN A 128 -2.10 7.00 8.50
N LEU A 129 -2.79 6.57 7.44
CA LEU A 129 -4.19 6.92 7.22
C LEU A 129 -5.12 6.33 8.28
N LYS A 130 -4.79 5.16 8.81
CA LYS A 130 -5.51 4.53 9.91
C LYS A 130 -5.56 5.41 11.16
N GLN A 131 -4.44 6.04 11.53
CA GLN A 131 -4.35 6.98 12.64
C GLN A 131 -5.04 8.31 12.31
N ALA A 132 -4.83 8.83 11.10
CA ALA A 132 -5.46 10.07 10.65
C ALA A 132 -6.98 9.96 10.65
N PHE A 133 -7.53 8.85 10.15
CA PHE A 133 -8.97 8.57 10.17
C PHE A 133 -9.51 8.49 11.60
N ALA A 134 -8.86 7.72 12.47
CA ALA A 134 -9.29 7.61 13.87
C ALA A 134 -9.32 8.98 14.56
N LYS A 135 -8.28 9.81 14.36
CA LYS A 135 -8.20 11.17 14.92
C LYS A 135 -9.29 12.08 14.35
N ALA A 136 -9.50 12.07 13.04
CA ALA A 136 -10.52 12.90 12.39
C ALA A 136 -11.94 12.54 12.83
N ARG A 137 -12.19 11.26 13.15
CA ARG A 137 -13.49 10.74 13.60
C ARG A 137 -13.64 10.71 15.13
N GLY A 138 -12.64 11.13 15.90
CA GLY A 138 -12.68 11.09 17.37
C GLY A 138 -12.77 9.69 17.95
N LEU A 139 -12.23 8.67 17.26
CA LEU A 139 -12.28 7.29 17.72
C LEU A 139 -11.28 7.04 18.86
N ALA A 140 -11.69 6.28 19.88
CA ALA A 140 -10.82 5.93 21.00
C ALA A 140 -9.63 5.02 20.59
N ARG A 141 -9.80 4.25 19.51
CA ARG A 141 -8.76 3.39 18.92
C ARG A 141 -8.93 3.28 17.40
N PRO A 142 -7.83 3.08 16.65
CA PRO A 142 -7.91 2.86 15.22
C PRO A 142 -8.63 1.55 14.87
N LEU A 143 -9.33 1.55 13.76
CA LEU A 143 -10.09 0.41 13.22
C LEU A 143 -9.30 -0.34 12.15
N GLY A 144 -9.65 -1.60 11.87
CA GLY A 144 -9.28 -2.28 10.64
C GLY A 144 -9.92 -1.61 9.42
N LEU A 145 -9.40 -1.86 8.20
CA LEU A 145 -9.86 -1.18 6.99
C LEU A 145 -11.36 -1.38 6.74
N THR A 146 -11.85 -2.62 6.78
CA THR A 146 -13.27 -2.92 6.56
C THR A 146 -14.17 -2.21 7.56
N ALA A 147 -13.84 -2.29 8.86
CA ALA A 147 -14.62 -1.62 9.91
C ALA A 147 -14.58 -0.09 9.79
N ALA A 148 -13.47 0.48 9.32
CA ALA A 148 -13.36 1.91 9.06
C ALA A 148 -14.25 2.35 7.91
N LEU A 149 -14.28 1.59 6.81
CA LEU A 149 -15.20 1.82 5.69
C LEU A 149 -16.65 1.76 6.15
N GLU A 150 -17.05 0.70 6.85
CA GLU A 150 -18.40 0.55 7.40
C GLU A 150 -18.78 1.74 8.29
N SER A 151 -17.87 2.17 9.17
CA SER A 151 -18.10 3.34 10.05
C SER A 151 -18.27 4.66 9.27
N ALA A 152 -17.76 4.72 8.06
CA ALA A 152 -17.91 5.84 7.14
C ALA A 152 -19.12 5.71 6.20
N GLY A 153 -19.91 4.63 6.32
CA GLY A 153 -21.03 4.33 5.42
C GLY A 153 -20.57 3.86 4.02
N LEU A 154 -19.37 3.34 3.91
CA LEU A 154 -18.76 2.87 2.66
C LEU A 154 -18.64 1.35 2.67
N ALA A 155 -18.80 0.72 1.50
CA ALA A 155 -18.58 -0.71 1.34
C ALA A 155 -17.17 -0.99 0.84
N PHE A 156 -16.57 -2.08 1.35
CA PHE A 156 -15.40 -2.69 0.76
C PHE A 156 -15.79 -3.31 -0.60
N THR A 157 -14.97 -3.12 -1.62
CA THR A 157 -15.22 -3.64 -2.97
C THR A 157 -13.99 -4.40 -3.48
N GLY A 158 -14.21 -5.58 -4.04
CA GLY A 158 -13.15 -6.45 -4.56
C GLY A 158 -12.71 -7.52 -3.57
N VAL A 159 -11.53 -8.05 -3.75
CA VAL A 159 -10.95 -9.12 -2.94
C VAL A 159 -9.99 -8.52 -1.92
N LEU A 160 -10.22 -8.80 -0.64
CA LEU A 160 -9.36 -8.39 0.46
C LEU A 160 -7.98 -9.06 0.33
N HIS A 161 -6.94 -8.40 0.83
CA HIS A 161 -5.54 -8.84 0.72
C HIS A 161 -5.06 -8.98 -0.75
N ARG A 162 -5.50 -8.03 -1.57
CA ARG A 162 -4.92 -7.72 -2.86
C ARG A 162 -4.49 -6.26 -2.82
N ALA A 163 -3.21 -5.99 -3.03
CA ALA A 163 -2.62 -4.67 -2.78
C ALA A 163 -3.35 -3.53 -3.52
N GLU A 164 -3.66 -3.69 -4.82
CA GLU A 164 -4.41 -2.67 -5.57
C GLU A 164 -5.83 -2.48 -5.02
N THR A 165 -6.49 -3.57 -4.65
CA THR A 165 -7.83 -3.54 -4.07
C THR A 165 -7.85 -2.83 -2.72
N ASP A 166 -6.90 -3.16 -1.84
CA ASP A 166 -6.82 -2.58 -0.49
C ASP A 166 -6.41 -1.10 -0.55
N ALA A 167 -5.49 -0.72 -1.45
CA ALA A 167 -5.17 0.67 -1.73
C ALA A 167 -6.39 1.48 -2.19
N ARG A 168 -7.21 0.96 -3.12
CA ARG A 168 -8.44 1.61 -3.59
C ARG A 168 -9.48 1.77 -2.49
N ASN A 169 -9.67 0.75 -1.66
CA ASN A 169 -10.59 0.83 -0.53
C ASN A 169 -10.09 1.82 0.53
N THR A 170 -8.79 1.83 0.79
CA THR A 170 -8.14 2.80 1.68
C THR A 170 -8.31 4.23 1.16
N ALA A 171 -8.18 4.44 -0.15
CA ALA A 171 -8.34 5.75 -0.79
C ALA A 171 -9.73 6.38 -0.58
N LYS A 172 -10.79 5.57 -0.47
CA LYS A 172 -12.15 6.05 -0.17
C LYS A 172 -12.23 6.81 1.18
N LEU A 173 -11.25 6.58 2.07
CA LEU A 173 -11.20 7.20 3.40
C LEU A 173 -10.39 8.52 3.43
N ILE A 174 -9.75 8.91 2.33
CA ILE A 174 -9.00 10.18 2.22
C ILE A 174 -9.86 11.39 2.61
N PRO A 175 -11.07 11.61 2.04
CA PRO A 175 -11.88 12.78 2.37
C PRO A 175 -12.20 12.91 3.86
N ALA A 176 -12.53 11.79 4.50
CA ALA A 176 -12.83 11.73 5.92
C ALA A 176 -11.61 11.97 6.82
N SER A 177 -10.39 11.79 6.28
CA SER A 177 -9.12 11.89 7.01
C SER A 177 -8.41 13.24 6.81
N LEU A 178 -8.78 14.02 5.78
CA LEU A 178 -8.12 15.28 5.40
C LEU A 178 -7.88 16.25 6.57
N PRO A 179 -8.82 16.47 7.52
CA PRO A 179 -8.61 17.37 8.63
C PRO A 179 -7.40 17.01 9.51
N ALA A 180 -7.02 15.75 9.53
CA ALA A 180 -5.87 15.24 10.27
C ALA A 180 -4.59 15.11 9.42
N LEU A 181 -4.73 15.02 8.08
CA LEU A 181 -3.61 14.93 7.14
C LEU A 181 -2.96 16.29 6.88
N ALA A 182 -3.73 17.37 6.96
CA ALA A 182 -3.28 18.74 6.69
C ALA A 182 -2.44 19.37 7.82
N ARG A 183 -2.29 18.68 8.95
CA ARG A 183 -1.53 19.12 10.13
C ARG A 183 -0.20 18.36 10.21
#